data_d09ec7476032ff0a8d47dab9cc65752b
#
_entry.id   d09ec7476032ff0a8d47dab9cc65752b
#
_cell.length_a   1.000
_cell.length_b   1.000
_cell.length_c   1.000
_cell.angle_alpha   90.00
_cell.angle_beta   90.00
_cell.angle_gamma   90.00
#
_symmetry.space_group_name_H-M   'P 1'
#
loop_
_entity.id
_entity.type
_entity.pdbx_description
1 polymer ?
#
loop_
_entity_poly.entity_id
_entity_poly.type
_entity_poly.pdbx_seq_one_letter_code
_entity_poly.pdbx_strand_id
1 'polypeptide(L)'
;FNPVSFWLCFDEADKLVVVVAEVSNTFGDRHSYLCCNDDLKPIRPEHRLKATKIFHVSPFQPIDGNYEFRFDIDLNKKIGIWIDLQMPGGGVLANLTGRIRKLRNRDILWSCIRRPLGSRRALALIHWQALKLYLKGARYRKRPSPPDIEVS
;
A
#
# COMPACT_ATOMS: atom_id res chain seq x y z
N PHE A 1 0.02 5.57 -11.73
CA PHE A 1 -0.01 5.90 -10.30
C PHE A 1 0.14 4.62 -9.46
N ASN A 2 1.07 4.64 -8.54
CA ASN A 2 1.33 3.55 -7.61
C ASN A 2 1.11 4.08 -6.18
N PRO A 3 -0.01 3.73 -5.51
CA PRO A 3 -0.35 4.29 -4.21
C PRO A 3 0.52 3.77 -3.06
N VAL A 4 1.11 2.60 -3.22
CA VAL A 4 2.01 1.99 -2.24
C VAL A 4 3.07 1.15 -2.91
N SER A 5 4.32 1.28 -2.46
CA SER A 5 5.45 0.42 -2.81
C SER A 5 5.92 -0.32 -1.57
N PHE A 6 6.29 -1.58 -1.72
CA PHE A 6 6.83 -2.39 -0.63
C PHE A 6 8.28 -2.72 -0.89
N TRP A 7 9.16 -2.30 0.01
CA TRP A 7 10.56 -2.65 0.03
C TRP A 7 10.73 -3.81 1.01
N LEU A 8 11.09 -4.97 0.50
CA LEU A 8 11.19 -6.20 1.27
C LEU A 8 12.64 -6.46 1.60
N CYS A 9 13.00 -6.42 2.88
CA CYS A 9 14.35 -6.64 3.38
C CYS A 9 14.46 -8.05 3.98
N PHE A 10 15.35 -8.84 3.42
CA PHE A 10 15.61 -10.21 3.84
C PHE A 10 16.96 -10.32 4.55
N ASP A 11 17.07 -11.26 5.48
CA ASP A 11 18.34 -11.64 6.09
C ASP A 11 19.17 -12.57 5.17
N GLU A 12 20.35 -12.95 5.63
CA GLU A 12 21.26 -13.87 4.90
C GLU A 12 20.66 -15.28 4.69
N ALA A 13 19.61 -15.63 5.43
CA ALA A 13 18.89 -16.90 5.33
C ALA A 13 17.60 -16.78 4.49
N ASP A 14 17.46 -15.70 3.69
CA ASP A 14 16.26 -15.39 2.88
C ASP A 14 14.96 -15.30 3.70
N LYS A 15 15.05 -14.87 4.96
CA LYS A 15 13.89 -14.62 5.81
C LYS A 15 13.54 -13.14 5.79
N LEU A 16 12.26 -12.82 5.60
CA LEU A 16 11.76 -11.45 5.63
C LEU A 16 11.88 -10.88 7.05
N VAL A 17 12.64 -9.82 7.25
CA VAL A 17 12.87 -9.18 8.54
C VAL A 17 12.21 -7.83 8.66
N VAL A 18 12.29 -7.02 7.60
CA VAL A 18 11.74 -5.66 7.58
C VAL A 18 10.98 -5.45 6.28
N VAL A 19 9.86 -4.76 6.36
CA VAL A 19 9.16 -4.23 5.19
C VAL A 19 8.98 -2.73 5.36
N VAL A 20 9.38 -1.96 4.36
CA VAL A 20 9.06 -0.54 4.29
C VAL A 20 7.89 -0.36 3.33
N ALA A 21 6.76 0.09 3.85
CA ALA A 21 5.57 0.40 3.07
C ALA A 21 5.56 1.90 2.73
N GLU A 22 6.11 2.26 1.56
CA GLU A 22 6.12 3.63 1.06
C GLU A 22 4.78 3.96 0.41
N VAL A 23 4.05 4.86 1.03
CA VAL A 23 2.72 5.32 0.57
C VAL A 23 2.86 6.67 -0.13
N SER A 24 2.26 6.78 -1.30
CA SER A 24 2.23 8.02 -2.09
C SER A 24 0.79 8.50 -2.28
N ASN A 25 0.59 9.82 -2.22
CA ASN A 25 -0.69 10.41 -2.56
C ASN A 25 -0.69 10.98 -3.99
N THR A 26 -1.86 11.46 -4.46
CA THR A 26 -2.00 12.07 -5.80
C THR A 26 -1.40 13.48 -5.88
N PHE A 27 -0.94 14.05 -4.76
CA PHE A 27 -0.33 15.38 -4.68
C PHE A 27 1.20 15.34 -4.80
N GLY A 28 1.78 14.13 -4.82
CA GLY A 28 3.23 13.94 -4.90
C GLY A 28 3.93 13.79 -3.55
N ASP A 29 3.20 13.81 -2.43
CA ASP A 29 3.78 13.54 -1.13
C ASP A 29 3.99 12.04 -0.93
N ARG A 30 4.95 11.69 -0.05
CA ARG A 30 5.28 10.31 0.32
C ARG A 30 5.49 10.21 1.82
N HIS A 31 5.20 9.04 2.37
CA HIS A 31 5.52 8.66 3.73
C HIS A 31 5.77 7.16 3.80
N SER A 32 6.73 6.74 4.60
CA SER A 32 7.14 5.35 4.74
C SER A 32 6.78 4.81 6.12
N TYR A 33 6.04 3.70 6.16
CA TYR A 33 5.78 2.95 7.39
C TYR A 33 6.76 1.80 7.50
N LEU A 34 7.46 1.73 8.64
CA LEU A 34 8.41 0.67 8.94
C LEU A 34 7.68 -0.49 9.63
N CYS A 35 7.65 -1.64 8.97
CA CYS A 35 6.99 -2.84 9.47
C CYS A 35 8.05 -3.88 9.84
N CYS A 36 8.29 -4.08 11.12
CA CYS A 36 9.20 -5.09 11.67
C CYS A 36 8.73 -5.55 13.04
N ASN A 37 9.28 -6.66 13.52
CA ASN A 37 9.14 -7.04 14.94
C ASN A 37 10.11 -6.22 15.79
N ASP A 38 9.77 -5.94 17.06
CA ASP A 38 10.61 -5.16 17.98
C ASP A 38 12.01 -5.75 18.17
N ASP A 39 12.11 -7.07 18.07
CA ASP A 39 13.36 -7.82 18.20
C ASP A 39 14.06 -8.10 16.87
N LEU A 40 13.58 -7.50 15.78
CA LEU A 40 14.06 -7.70 14.41
C LEU A 40 14.13 -9.17 13.96
N LYS A 41 13.39 -10.06 14.64
CA LYS A 41 13.25 -11.44 14.17
C LYS A 41 12.42 -11.52 12.90
N PRO A 42 12.57 -12.59 12.11
CA PRO A 42 11.85 -12.79 10.87
C PRO A 42 10.33 -12.63 11.03
N ILE A 43 9.74 -11.89 10.10
CA ILE A 43 8.29 -11.71 9.99
C ILE A 43 7.68 -13.02 9.53
N ARG A 44 6.65 -13.48 10.26
CA ARG A 44 5.88 -14.69 9.94
C ARG A 44 4.46 -14.33 9.50
N PRO A 45 3.77 -15.22 8.77
CA PRO A 45 2.41 -14.95 8.26
C PRO A 45 1.36 -14.66 9.34
N GLU A 46 1.58 -15.14 10.57
CA GLU A 46 0.71 -14.88 11.71
C GLU A 46 0.92 -13.53 12.39
N HIS A 47 2.07 -12.87 12.15
CA HIS A 47 2.37 -11.58 12.77
C HIS A 47 1.46 -10.48 12.24
N ARG A 48 1.06 -9.59 13.15
CA ARG A 48 0.25 -8.39 12.89
C ARG A 48 1.08 -7.18 13.27
N LEU A 49 1.64 -6.51 12.27
CA LEU A 49 2.50 -5.34 12.45
C LEU A 49 1.64 -4.08 12.38
N LYS A 50 1.71 -3.26 13.42
CA LYS A 50 0.86 -2.07 13.55
C LYS A 50 1.62 -0.80 13.27
N ALA A 51 0.96 0.15 12.63
CA ALA A 51 1.48 1.51 12.46
C ALA A 51 0.35 2.52 12.59
N THR A 52 0.62 3.66 13.24
CA THR A 52 -0.34 4.76 13.33
C THR A 52 -0.41 5.49 12.00
N LYS A 53 -1.63 5.70 11.51
CA LYS A 53 -1.83 6.46 10.28
C LYS A 53 -1.61 7.95 10.53
N ILE A 54 -0.54 8.50 9.96
CA ILE A 54 -0.21 9.93 10.05
C ILE A 54 -0.22 10.62 8.68
N PHE A 55 -0.33 9.86 7.59
CA PHE A 55 -0.23 10.38 6.23
C PHE A 55 -1.60 10.56 5.56
N HIS A 56 -1.78 11.72 4.91
CA HIS A 56 -3.01 12.04 4.16
C HIS A 56 -2.99 11.43 2.77
N VAL A 57 -3.85 10.44 2.55
CA VAL A 57 -3.93 9.69 1.27
C VAL A 57 -5.10 10.15 0.41
N SER A 58 -6.22 10.52 1.02
CA SER A 58 -7.45 10.86 0.30
C SER A 58 -8.19 12.03 0.95
N PRO A 59 -8.71 13.00 0.17
CA PRO A 59 -9.47 14.11 0.72
C PRO A 59 -10.82 13.70 1.31
N PHE A 60 -11.25 12.46 1.12
CA PHE A 60 -12.51 11.94 1.64
C PHE A 60 -12.36 11.08 2.89
N GLN A 61 -11.11 10.84 3.33
CA GLN A 61 -10.82 10.03 4.51
C GLN A 61 -10.12 10.87 5.60
N PRO A 62 -10.41 10.62 6.89
CA PRO A 62 -9.66 11.21 7.98
C PRO A 62 -8.20 10.71 7.99
N ILE A 63 -7.31 11.47 8.62
CA ILE A 63 -5.93 11.04 8.86
C ILE A 63 -5.90 10.01 9.98
N ASP A 64 -6.81 10.12 10.96
CA ASP A 64 -6.87 9.25 12.12
C ASP A 64 -7.11 7.79 11.74
N GLY A 65 -6.43 6.89 12.42
CA GLY A 65 -6.59 5.46 12.26
C GLY A 65 -5.29 4.70 12.49
N ASN A 66 -5.40 3.38 12.48
CA ASN A 66 -4.28 2.48 12.62
C ASN A 66 -4.25 1.50 11.45
N TYR A 67 -3.06 1.30 10.91
CA TYR A 67 -2.79 0.23 9.97
C TYR A 67 -2.39 -1.03 10.71
N GLU A 68 -2.90 -2.16 10.23
CA GLU A 68 -2.39 -3.49 10.56
C GLU A 68 -1.90 -4.14 9.27
N PHE A 69 -0.63 -4.48 9.22
CA PHE A 69 0.01 -5.14 8.09
C PHE A 69 0.24 -6.62 8.39
N ARG A 70 0.03 -7.45 7.38
CA ARG A 70 0.37 -8.86 7.41
C ARG A 70 1.09 -9.25 6.13
N PHE A 71 2.15 -10.03 6.26
CA PHE A 71 2.99 -10.48 5.14
C PHE A 71 3.12 -12.01 5.16
N ASP A 72 2.88 -12.64 4.02
CA ASP A 72 3.11 -14.07 3.78
C ASP A 72 3.86 -14.19 2.44
N ILE A 73 5.18 -14.13 2.50
CA ILE A 73 6.05 -14.03 1.34
C ILE A 73 7.01 -15.22 1.31
N ASP A 74 6.96 -15.97 0.22
CA ASP A 74 7.92 -17.01 -0.16
C ASP A 74 8.43 -16.63 -1.56
N LEU A 75 9.69 -16.20 -1.64
CA LEU A 75 10.31 -15.70 -2.88
C LEU A 75 10.26 -16.69 -4.04
N ASN A 76 10.10 -17.98 -3.76
CA ASN A 76 10.04 -19.04 -4.77
C ASN A 76 8.60 -19.41 -5.17
N LYS A 77 7.58 -19.00 -4.39
CA LYS A 77 6.21 -19.48 -4.57
C LYS A 77 5.17 -18.38 -4.67
N LYS A 78 5.12 -17.49 -3.66
CA LYS A 78 3.97 -16.59 -3.51
C LYS A 78 4.34 -15.28 -2.83
N ILE A 79 3.53 -14.27 -3.12
CA ILE A 79 3.46 -13.03 -2.36
C ILE A 79 2.04 -12.87 -1.82
N GLY A 80 1.95 -12.54 -0.54
CA GLY A 80 0.71 -12.18 0.14
C GLY A 80 0.96 -10.99 1.06
N ILE A 81 0.26 -9.89 0.81
CA ILE A 81 0.32 -8.66 1.60
C ILE A 81 -1.12 -8.26 1.89
N TRP A 82 -1.43 -8.01 3.16
CA TRP A 82 -2.73 -7.50 3.60
C TRP A 82 -2.51 -6.24 4.41
N ILE A 83 -3.34 -5.26 4.15
CA ILE A 83 -3.39 -3.98 4.86
C ILE A 83 -4.80 -3.82 5.38
N ASP A 84 -4.95 -3.72 6.67
CA ASP A 84 -6.20 -3.36 7.34
C ASP A 84 -6.05 -1.97 7.94
N LEU A 85 -6.79 -1.01 7.40
CA LEU A 85 -6.88 0.33 7.95
C LEU A 85 -8.16 0.43 8.79
N GLN A 86 -7.98 0.58 10.09
CA GLN A 86 -9.06 0.76 11.05
C GLN A 86 -9.21 2.24 11.39
N MET A 87 -10.43 2.76 11.24
CA MET A 87 -10.77 4.16 11.51
C MET A 87 -12.09 4.24 12.29
N PRO A 88 -12.34 5.32 13.05
CA PRO A 88 -13.64 5.57 13.64
C PRO A 88 -14.74 5.61 12.56
N GLY A 89 -15.75 4.74 12.67
CA GLY A 89 -16.87 4.67 11.73
C GLY A 89 -16.62 3.84 10.47
N GLY A 90 -15.53 3.09 10.37
CA GLY A 90 -15.27 2.18 9.25
C GLY A 90 -13.80 1.83 9.07
N GLY A 91 -13.48 1.22 7.94
CA GLY A 91 -12.12 0.81 7.62
C GLY A 91 -11.94 0.52 6.15
N VAL A 92 -10.70 0.20 5.77
CA VAL A 92 -10.34 -0.23 4.41
C VAL A 92 -9.49 -1.48 4.50
N LEU A 93 -9.95 -2.55 3.90
CA LEU A 93 -9.17 -3.76 3.74
C LEU A 93 -8.63 -3.84 2.31
N ALA A 94 -7.31 -3.90 2.17
CA ALA A 94 -6.65 -4.08 0.89
C ALA A 94 -5.75 -5.31 0.93
N ASN A 95 -5.65 -6.02 -0.20
CA ASN A 95 -4.72 -7.14 -0.30
C ASN A 95 -4.05 -7.18 -1.69
N LEU A 96 -2.83 -7.70 -1.70
CA LEU A 96 -2.07 -8.05 -2.88
C LEU A 96 -1.59 -9.48 -2.73
N THR A 97 -2.18 -10.40 -3.50
CA THR A 97 -1.82 -11.81 -3.44
C THR A 97 -1.54 -12.36 -4.84
N GLY A 98 -0.55 -13.23 -4.94
CA GLY A 98 -0.21 -13.82 -6.22
C GLY A 98 0.90 -14.88 -6.12
N ARG A 99 1.07 -15.62 -7.22
CA ARG A 99 2.20 -16.55 -7.38
C ARG A 99 3.39 -15.82 -8.00
N ILE A 100 4.57 -16.04 -7.44
CA ILE A 100 5.81 -15.55 -8.02
C ILE A 100 6.24 -16.53 -9.13
N ARG A 101 6.68 -15.99 -10.25
CA ARG A 101 7.25 -16.75 -11.35
C ARG A 101 8.26 -15.91 -12.12
N LYS A 102 9.17 -16.55 -12.81
CA LYS A 102 10.16 -15.86 -13.65
C LYS A 102 9.45 -15.01 -14.72
N LEU A 103 9.83 -13.75 -14.79
CA LEU A 103 9.34 -12.82 -15.80
C LEU A 103 9.93 -13.19 -17.17
N ARG A 104 9.09 -13.35 -18.20
CA ARG A 104 9.49 -13.62 -19.57
C ARG A 104 9.05 -12.46 -20.47
N ASN A 105 9.79 -12.19 -21.55
CA ASN A 105 9.47 -11.11 -22.49
C ASN A 105 8.04 -11.23 -23.06
N ARG A 106 7.55 -12.45 -23.31
CA ARG A 106 6.18 -12.70 -23.75
C ARG A 106 5.13 -12.25 -22.71
N ASP A 107 5.43 -12.39 -21.41
CA ASP A 107 4.50 -12.00 -20.34
C ASP A 107 4.42 -10.46 -20.26
N ILE A 108 5.53 -9.77 -20.50
CA ILE A 108 5.58 -8.30 -20.61
C ILE A 108 4.74 -7.84 -21.80
N LEU A 109 5.01 -8.39 -22.99
CA LEU A 109 4.28 -8.04 -24.21
C LEU A 109 2.77 -8.30 -24.05
N TRP A 110 2.40 -9.44 -23.50
CA TRP A 110 1.00 -9.78 -23.23
C TRP A 110 0.34 -8.81 -22.26
N SER A 111 1.05 -8.38 -21.23
CA SER A 111 0.56 -7.37 -20.26
C SER A 111 0.32 -6.02 -20.93
N CYS A 112 1.21 -5.60 -21.82
CA CYS A 112 1.06 -4.35 -22.58
C CYS A 112 -0.16 -4.39 -23.52
N ILE A 113 -0.40 -5.52 -24.17
CA ILE A 113 -1.55 -5.70 -25.07
C ILE A 113 -2.86 -5.76 -24.28
N ARG A 114 -2.87 -6.54 -23.19
CA ARG A 114 -4.09 -6.77 -22.39
C ARG A 114 -4.51 -5.56 -21.53
N ARG A 115 -3.55 -4.75 -21.11
CA ARG A 115 -3.78 -3.59 -20.25
C ARG A 115 -3.05 -2.34 -20.77
N PRO A 116 -3.38 -1.90 -21.98
CA PRO A 116 -2.77 -0.67 -22.49
C PRO A 116 -3.13 0.49 -21.56
N LEU A 117 -2.16 1.36 -21.32
CA LEU A 117 -2.35 2.57 -20.51
C LEU A 117 -2.84 2.33 -19.06
N GLY A 118 -2.41 1.23 -18.41
CA GLY A 118 -2.87 0.83 -17.07
C GLY A 118 -2.80 1.95 -16.03
N SER A 119 -1.70 2.71 -15.99
CA SER A 119 -1.53 3.84 -15.07
C SER A 119 -2.46 5.02 -15.38
N ARG A 120 -2.70 5.34 -16.65
CA ARG A 120 -3.65 6.39 -17.07
C ARG A 120 -5.08 6.00 -16.72
N ARG A 121 -5.44 4.74 -16.92
CA ARG A 121 -6.75 4.20 -16.53
C ARG A 121 -6.96 4.30 -15.02
N ALA A 122 -5.96 3.95 -14.21
CA ALA A 122 -6.03 4.08 -12.76
C ALA A 122 -6.29 5.53 -12.35
N LEU A 123 -5.54 6.47 -12.93
CA LEU A 123 -5.71 7.90 -12.66
C LEU A 123 -7.12 8.39 -13.05
N ALA A 124 -7.60 8.02 -14.24
CA ALA A 124 -8.96 8.36 -14.69
C ALA A 124 -10.03 7.80 -13.75
N LEU A 125 -9.88 6.57 -13.27
CA LEU A 125 -10.81 5.97 -12.31
C LEU A 125 -10.78 6.66 -10.94
N ILE A 126 -9.61 7.11 -10.48
CA ILE A 126 -9.48 7.89 -9.23
C ILE A 126 -10.28 9.19 -9.34
N HIS A 127 -10.10 9.95 -10.43
CA HIS A 127 -10.85 11.20 -10.63
C HIS A 127 -12.36 10.96 -10.78
N TRP A 128 -12.74 9.90 -11.51
CA TRP A 128 -14.14 9.52 -11.66
C TRP A 128 -14.80 9.17 -10.33
N GLN A 129 -14.12 8.40 -9.48
CA GLN A 129 -14.64 8.08 -8.15
C GLN A 129 -14.68 9.30 -7.24
N ALA A 130 -13.68 10.18 -7.32
CA ALA A 130 -13.69 11.44 -6.58
C ALA A 130 -14.90 12.32 -6.98
N LEU A 131 -15.19 12.44 -8.28
CA LEU A 131 -16.36 13.15 -8.78
C LEU A 131 -17.67 12.53 -8.26
N LYS A 132 -17.78 11.19 -8.31
CA LYS A 132 -18.96 10.49 -7.75
C LYS A 132 -19.16 10.77 -6.27
N LEU A 133 -18.08 10.75 -5.47
CA LEU A 133 -18.14 11.03 -4.05
C LEU A 133 -18.55 12.49 -3.79
N TYR A 134 -17.99 13.41 -4.56
CA TYR A 134 -18.37 14.83 -4.50
C TYR A 134 -19.87 15.05 -4.78
N LEU A 135 -20.38 14.45 -5.85
CA LEU A 135 -21.80 14.51 -6.22
C LEU A 135 -22.73 13.85 -5.17
N LYS A 136 -22.23 12.89 -4.40
CA LYS A 136 -22.93 12.26 -3.28
C LYS A 136 -22.85 13.07 -1.97
N GLY A 137 -22.25 14.28 -2.01
CA GLY A 137 -22.13 15.14 -0.83
C GLY A 137 -21.04 14.73 0.16
N ALA A 138 -20.07 13.91 -0.26
CA ALA A 138 -18.95 13.58 0.61
C ALA A 138 -18.13 14.83 0.93
N ARG A 139 -17.84 15.05 2.21
CA ARG A 139 -17.07 16.22 2.65
C ARG A 139 -15.64 16.16 2.10
N TYR A 140 -15.28 17.16 1.30
CA TYR A 140 -13.91 17.38 0.88
C TYR A 140 -13.08 17.98 2.01
N ARG A 141 -12.00 17.33 2.38
CA ARG A 141 -11.05 17.79 3.41
C ARG A 141 -9.88 18.49 2.74
N LYS A 142 -9.51 19.67 3.24
CA LYS A 142 -8.30 20.36 2.77
C LYS A 142 -7.08 19.49 3.04
N ARG A 143 -6.11 19.52 2.12
CA ARG A 143 -4.82 18.85 2.27
C ARG A 143 -4.08 19.48 3.48
N PRO A 144 -3.73 18.71 4.51
CA PRO A 144 -2.85 19.18 5.57
C PRO A 144 -1.41 19.28 5.04
N SER A 145 -0.54 19.92 5.81
CA SER A 145 0.91 19.83 5.59
C SER A 145 1.35 18.36 5.66
N PRO A 146 2.30 17.94 4.81
CA PRO A 146 2.90 16.61 4.94
C PRO A 146 3.50 16.43 6.36
N PRO A 147 3.58 15.20 6.87
CA PRO A 147 4.29 14.94 8.12
C PRO A 147 5.76 15.37 8.02
N ASP A 148 6.30 15.97 9.08
CA ASP A 148 7.71 16.36 9.16
C ASP A 148 8.64 15.13 9.24
N ILE A 149 8.10 13.98 9.60
CA ILE A 149 8.81 12.69 9.71
C ILE A 149 8.55 11.89 8.45
N GLU A 150 9.62 11.52 7.74
CA GLU A 150 9.52 10.74 6.50
C GLU A 150 9.25 9.24 6.73
N VAL A 151 9.64 8.72 7.89
CA VAL A 151 9.50 7.28 8.27
C VAL A 151 8.95 7.17 9.67
N SER A 152 7.97 6.28 9.86
CA SER A 152 7.36 5.96 11.16
C SER A 152 7.12 4.46 11.32
#